data_af2bf160022d316bb2475a3f5de41a42
#
_entry.id   af2bf160022d316bb2475a3f5de41a42
#
_cell.length_a   1.000
_cell.length_b   1.000
_cell.length_c   1.000
_cell.angle_alpha   90.00
_cell.angle_beta   90.00
_cell.angle_gamma   90.00
#
_symmetry.space_group_name_H-M   'P 1'
#
loop_
_entity.id
_entity.type
_entity.pdbx_description
1 polymer ?
#
loop_
_entity_poly.entity_id
_entity_poly.type
_entity_poly.pdbx_seq_one_letter_code
_entity_poly.pdbx_strand_id
1 'polypeptide(L)'
;MHAKGHGRCETWRIRRVTIEPLEVDFPHARCALSVLHSGTRNGKPFQETRYYISNRPADAHTLEQWLQRVRDHWAGVENRLHWRKDACLREDHTRSRNPNLVGALALLRNALFLIHQPHHEHYGGLIGFTEAVAASPHFAYRLIAQPL
;
A
#
# COMPACT_ATOMS: atom_id res chain seq x y z
N MET A 1 11.32 16.23 8.62
CA MET A 1 10.07 16.66 7.95
C MET A 1 8.98 16.83 9.00
N HIS A 2 8.21 17.90 8.92
CA HIS A 2 7.12 18.21 9.85
C HIS A 2 5.82 18.32 9.05
N ALA A 3 4.73 17.77 9.56
CA ALA A 3 3.40 18.00 9.02
C ALA A 3 2.43 18.40 10.14
N LYS A 4 1.59 19.40 9.85
CA LYS A 4 0.57 19.90 10.78
C LYS A 4 -0.78 19.92 10.06
N GLY A 5 -1.80 19.33 10.66
CA GLY A 5 -3.17 19.32 10.11
C GLY A 5 -4.14 18.55 11.00
N HIS A 6 -5.41 18.98 11.04
CA HIS A 6 -6.51 18.33 11.77
C HIS A 6 -6.18 17.95 13.23
N GLY A 7 -5.51 18.86 13.99
CA GLY A 7 -5.15 18.61 15.39
C GLY A 7 -3.97 17.64 15.58
N ARG A 8 -3.24 17.30 14.51
CA ARG A 8 -2.06 16.44 14.54
C ARG A 8 -0.80 17.27 14.27
N CYS A 9 0.23 17.05 15.06
CA CYS A 9 1.58 17.54 14.80
C CYS A 9 2.49 16.32 14.73
N GLU A 10 3.07 16.09 13.58
CA GLU A 10 3.85 14.88 13.33
C GLU A 10 5.24 15.23 12.80
N THR A 11 6.23 14.49 13.23
CA THR A 11 7.63 14.64 12.86
C THR A 11 8.18 13.30 12.42
N TRP A 12 8.88 13.29 11.28
CA TRP A 12 9.59 12.12 10.78
C TRP A 12 11.08 12.42 10.73
N ARG A 13 11.87 11.52 11.29
CA ARG A 13 13.34 11.51 11.18
C ARG A 13 13.76 10.21 10.55
N ILE A 14 14.60 10.29 9.53
CA ILE A 14 15.14 9.12 8.85
C ILE A 14 16.65 9.04 9.07
N ARG A 15 17.13 7.81 9.24
CA ARG A 15 18.55 7.45 9.19
C ARG A 15 18.72 6.33 8.18
N ARG A 16 19.87 6.31 7.52
CA ARG A 16 20.24 5.25 6.59
C ARG A 16 21.63 4.74 6.91
N VAL A 17 21.85 3.46 6.61
CA VAL A 17 23.16 2.80 6.69
C VAL A 17 23.32 1.87 5.51
N THR A 18 24.52 1.80 4.97
CA THR A 18 24.91 0.78 3.99
C THR A 18 24.98 -0.56 4.67
N ILE A 19 24.50 -1.60 4.00
CA ILE A 19 24.59 -3.00 4.43
C ILE A 19 25.65 -3.66 3.54
N GLU A 20 26.65 -4.28 4.17
CA GLU A 20 27.59 -5.14 3.47
C GLU A 20 26.96 -6.53 3.21
N PRO A 21 27.41 -7.21 2.15
CA PRO A 21 26.96 -8.58 1.89
C PRO A 21 27.15 -9.44 3.12
N LEU A 22 26.12 -10.22 3.50
CA LEU A 22 26.08 -11.16 4.63
C LEU A 22 25.88 -10.54 6.03
N GLU A 23 25.80 -9.22 6.19
CA GLU A 23 25.43 -8.61 7.48
C GLU A 23 23.98 -8.87 7.88
N VAL A 24 23.12 -9.11 6.90
CA VAL A 24 21.68 -9.35 7.11
C VAL A 24 21.25 -10.56 6.28
N ASP A 25 20.53 -11.47 6.90
CA ASP A 25 19.92 -12.62 6.22
C ASP A 25 18.71 -12.19 5.37
N PHE A 26 19.00 -11.32 4.40
CA PHE A 26 18.04 -10.88 3.40
C PHE A 26 18.75 -10.74 2.04
N PRO A 27 18.37 -11.54 1.03
CA PRO A 27 19.04 -11.54 -0.26
C PRO A 27 19.08 -10.15 -0.91
N HIS A 28 20.25 -9.76 -1.40
CA HIS A 28 20.47 -8.50 -2.09
C HIS A 28 20.22 -7.22 -1.26
N ALA A 29 20.19 -7.30 0.07
CA ALA A 29 20.15 -6.12 0.92
C ALA A 29 21.38 -5.24 0.71
N ARG A 30 21.20 -3.95 0.50
CA ARG A 30 22.27 -2.96 0.29
C ARG A 30 22.15 -1.73 1.17
N CYS A 31 20.97 -1.51 1.74
CA CYS A 31 20.70 -0.36 2.60
C CYS A 31 19.65 -0.72 3.65
N ALA A 32 19.89 -0.31 4.90
CA ALA A 32 18.87 -0.29 5.93
C ALA A 32 18.48 1.16 6.26
N LEU A 33 17.22 1.34 6.56
CA LEU A 33 16.64 2.62 6.95
C LEU A 33 15.96 2.46 8.30
N SER A 34 16.09 3.45 9.17
CA SER A 34 15.22 3.60 10.34
C SER A 34 14.45 4.91 10.22
N VAL A 35 13.13 4.84 10.41
CA VAL A 35 12.25 6.00 10.39
C VAL A 35 11.60 6.14 11.76
N LEU A 36 11.96 7.19 12.46
CA LEU A 36 11.33 7.61 13.70
C LEU A 36 10.14 8.51 13.35
N HIS A 37 8.95 8.08 13.69
CA HIS A 37 7.70 8.83 13.58
C HIS A 37 7.22 9.21 14.97
N SER A 38 7.09 10.48 15.25
CA SER A 38 6.67 10.99 16.54
C SER A 38 5.73 12.19 16.39
N GLY A 39 4.92 12.43 17.41
CA GLY A 39 3.99 13.54 17.37
C GLY A 39 2.93 13.47 18.45
N THR A 40 1.81 14.15 18.17
CA THR A 40 0.62 14.13 19.02
C THR A 40 -0.59 13.71 18.22
N ARG A 41 -1.35 12.75 18.72
CA ARG A 41 -2.60 12.26 18.12
C ARG A 41 -3.68 12.23 19.20
N ASN A 42 -4.79 12.95 18.96
CA ASN A 42 -5.87 13.11 19.95
C ASN A 42 -5.37 13.60 21.33
N GLY A 43 -4.44 14.56 21.33
CA GLY A 43 -3.84 15.11 22.56
C GLY A 43 -2.81 14.22 23.23
N LYS A 44 -2.58 12.99 22.78
CA LYS A 44 -1.63 12.05 23.35
C LYS A 44 -0.35 12.00 22.53
N PRO A 45 0.83 12.09 23.17
CA PRO A 45 2.09 11.91 22.48
C PRO A 45 2.25 10.46 22.02
N PHE A 46 2.91 10.28 20.87
CA PHE A 46 3.31 8.96 20.39
C PHE A 46 4.71 9.02 19.78
N GLN A 47 5.39 7.90 19.81
CA GLN A 47 6.68 7.71 19.14
C GLN A 47 6.79 6.26 18.68
N GLU A 48 7.16 6.08 17.42
CA GLU A 48 7.31 4.78 16.79
C GLU A 48 8.55 4.78 15.91
N THR A 49 9.35 3.72 16.00
CA THR A 49 10.47 3.50 15.07
C THR A 49 10.18 2.30 14.20
N ARG A 50 10.34 2.47 12.90
CA ARG A 50 10.19 1.40 11.91
C ARG A 50 11.49 1.22 11.15
N TYR A 51 11.78 -0.03 10.77
CA TYR A 51 12.97 -0.42 10.04
C TYR A 51 12.60 -0.94 8.67
N TYR A 52 13.41 -0.61 7.68
CA TYR A 52 13.22 -1.00 6.29
C TYR A 52 14.54 -1.48 5.73
N ILE A 53 14.47 -2.43 4.80
CA ILE A 53 15.60 -2.94 4.03
C ILE A 53 15.35 -2.65 2.56
N SER A 54 16.39 -2.29 1.82
CA SER A 54 16.33 -2.01 0.40
C SER A 54 17.48 -2.69 -0.34
N ASN A 55 17.20 -3.15 -1.55
CA ASN A 55 18.21 -3.61 -2.51
C ASN A 55 18.87 -2.45 -3.27
N ARG A 56 18.43 -1.21 -3.07
CA ARG A 56 19.08 -0.01 -3.60
C ARG A 56 20.23 0.40 -2.69
N PRO A 57 21.36 0.90 -3.24
CA PRO A 57 22.44 1.47 -2.44
C PRO A 57 21.95 2.64 -1.56
N ALA A 58 22.61 2.86 -0.44
CA ALA A 58 22.22 3.92 0.50
C ALA A 58 22.24 5.32 -0.15
N ASP A 59 23.17 5.58 -1.05
CA ASP A 59 23.37 6.83 -1.79
C ASP A 59 22.48 6.99 -3.03
N ALA A 60 21.72 5.96 -3.42
CA ALA A 60 20.82 6.01 -4.57
C ALA A 60 19.75 7.11 -4.46
N HIS A 61 19.47 7.59 -3.26
CA HIS A 61 18.48 8.63 -2.98
C HIS A 61 18.95 9.54 -1.84
N THR A 62 18.51 10.79 -1.85
CA THR A 62 18.68 11.68 -0.68
C THR A 62 17.82 11.17 0.49
N LEU A 63 18.10 11.64 1.72
CA LEU A 63 17.29 11.26 2.89
C LEU A 63 15.81 11.66 2.74
N GLU A 64 15.54 12.78 2.07
CA GLU A 64 14.18 13.24 1.80
C GLU A 64 13.47 12.32 0.81
N GLN A 65 14.16 11.92 -0.26
CA GLN A 65 13.62 10.98 -1.24
C GLN A 65 13.36 9.59 -0.63
N TRP A 66 14.26 9.11 0.25
CA TRP A 66 14.04 7.88 0.99
C TRP A 66 12.81 7.97 1.91
N LEU A 67 12.67 9.08 2.64
CA LEU A 67 11.52 9.29 3.51
C LEU A 67 10.21 9.37 2.69
N GLN A 68 10.24 10.05 1.55
CA GLN A 68 9.08 10.14 0.66
C GLN A 68 8.65 8.76 0.15
N ARG A 69 9.60 7.92 -0.31
CA ARG A 69 9.32 6.54 -0.75
C ARG A 69 8.70 5.68 0.34
N VAL A 70 9.21 5.77 1.58
CA VAL A 70 8.61 5.07 2.72
C VAL A 70 7.18 5.53 2.97
N ARG A 71 6.91 6.84 2.88
CA ARG A 71 5.56 7.40 3.05
C ARG A 71 4.62 7.01 1.92
N ASP A 72 5.11 7.03 0.69
CA ASP A 72 4.33 6.64 -0.50
C ASP A 72 3.98 5.15 -0.46
N HIS A 73 4.88 4.29 0.01
CA HIS A 73 4.60 2.88 0.24
C HIS A 73 3.42 2.71 1.20
N TRP A 74 3.46 3.37 2.36
CA TRP A 74 2.36 3.31 3.34
C TRP A 74 1.06 3.92 2.80
N ALA A 75 1.13 5.06 2.15
CA ALA A 75 -0.04 5.72 1.58
C ALA A 75 -0.64 4.94 0.41
N GLY A 76 0.20 4.40 -0.47
CA GLY A 76 -0.24 3.71 -1.69
C GLY A 76 -0.61 2.25 -1.45
N VAL A 77 0.24 1.50 -0.78
CA VAL A 77 0.08 0.04 -0.62
C VAL A 77 -0.83 -0.27 0.56
N GLU A 78 -0.46 0.16 1.77
CA GLU A 78 -1.19 -0.20 2.99
C GLU A 78 -2.55 0.49 3.08
N ASN A 79 -2.57 1.82 2.99
CA ASN A 79 -3.80 2.58 3.23
C ASN A 79 -4.75 2.63 2.02
N ARG A 80 -4.28 2.35 0.81
CA ARG A 80 -5.13 2.37 -0.38
C ARG A 80 -5.41 0.99 -0.93
N LEU A 81 -4.38 0.19 -1.20
CA LEU A 81 -4.57 -1.10 -1.86
C LEU A 81 -5.05 -2.17 -0.87
N HIS A 82 -4.30 -2.41 0.21
CA HIS A 82 -4.63 -3.46 1.18
C HIS A 82 -5.95 -3.15 1.88
N TRP A 83 -6.12 -1.93 2.39
CA TRP A 83 -7.38 -1.53 3.01
C TRP A 83 -8.59 -1.74 2.08
N ARG A 84 -8.48 -1.42 0.78
CA ARG A 84 -9.58 -1.65 -0.16
C ARG A 84 -9.86 -3.13 -0.38
N LYS A 85 -8.83 -3.96 -0.46
CA LYS A 85 -8.99 -5.41 -0.59
C LYS A 85 -9.70 -5.98 0.63
N ASP A 86 -9.32 -5.56 1.82
CA ASP A 86 -9.90 -6.05 3.07
C ASP A 86 -11.30 -5.48 3.30
N ALA A 87 -11.47 -4.17 3.20
CA ALA A 87 -12.74 -3.49 3.47
C ALA A 87 -13.80 -3.74 2.38
N CYS A 88 -13.42 -3.72 1.09
CA CYS A 88 -14.38 -3.84 -0.01
C CYS A 88 -14.50 -5.27 -0.54
N LEU A 89 -13.40 -6.03 -0.61
CA LEU A 89 -13.37 -7.37 -1.20
C LEU A 89 -13.20 -8.49 -0.16
N ARG A 90 -13.13 -8.15 1.12
CA ARG A 90 -13.04 -9.08 2.24
C ARG A 90 -11.92 -10.11 2.08
N GLU A 91 -10.72 -9.67 1.68
CA GLU A 91 -9.60 -10.58 1.40
C GLU A 91 -9.17 -11.33 2.65
N ASP A 92 -9.06 -10.66 3.78
CA ASP A 92 -8.72 -11.21 5.11
C ASP A 92 -9.80 -12.14 5.71
N HIS A 93 -11.06 -12.07 5.23
CA HIS A 93 -12.13 -12.98 5.62
C HIS A 93 -12.12 -14.32 4.87
N THR A 94 -11.22 -14.50 3.91
CA THR A 94 -11.11 -15.75 3.15
C THR A 94 -10.63 -16.89 4.06
N ARG A 95 -11.52 -17.85 4.32
CA ARG A 95 -11.25 -19.00 5.23
C ARG A 95 -10.72 -20.25 4.52
N SER A 96 -10.60 -20.23 3.20
CA SER A 96 -10.08 -21.37 2.45
C SER A 96 -8.62 -21.62 2.78
N ARG A 97 -8.29 -22.92 2.97
CA ARG A 97 -6.91 -23.40 3.12
C ARG A 97 -6.35 -23.98 1.82
N ASN A 98 -7.13 -24.00 0.75
CA ASN A 98 -6.69 -24.46 -0.55
C ASN A 98 -5.86 -23.36 -1.23
N PRO A 99 -4.53 -23.55 -1.45
CA PRO A 99 -3.65 -22.52 -1.98
C PRO A 99 -4.03 -22.11 -3.41
N ASN A 100 -4.55 -23.03 -4.23
CA ASN A 100 -4.97 -22.75 -5.59
C ASN A 100 -6.20 -21.82 -5.61
N LEU A 101 -7.17 -22.08 -4.73
CA LEU A 101 -8.36 -21.23 -4.60
C LEU A 101 -8.00 -19.84 -4.07
N VAL A 102 -7.15 -19.76 -3.05
CA VAL A 102 -6.71 -18.48 -2.48
C VAL A 102 -5.93 -17.68 -3.53
N GLY A 103 -5.02 -18.33 -4.28
CA GLY A 103 -4.28 -17.70 -5.37
C GLY A 103 -5.20 -17.20 -6.49
N ALA A 104 -6.17 -17.99 -6.92
CA ALA A 104 -7.14 -17.59 -7.94
C ALA A 104 -7.99 -16.39 -7.48
N LEU A 105 -8.46 -16.38 -6.24
CA LEU A 105 -9.21 -15.26 -5.67
C LEU A 105 -8.36 -13.98 -5.57
N ALA A 106 -7.09 -14.10 -5.21
CA ALA A 106 -6.18 -12.96 -5.16
C ALA A 106 -5.96 -12.35 -6.56
N LEU A 107 -5.79 -13.19 -7.60
CA LEU A 107 -5.69 -12.75 -8.99
C LEU A 107 -6.96 -12.05 -9.47
N LEU A 108 -8.14 -12.62 -9.19
CA LEU A 108 -9.43 -12.02 -9.54
C LEU A 108 -9.63 -10.66 -8.87
N ARG A 109 -9.27 -10.53 -7.59
CA ARG A 109 -9.33 -9.24 -6.88
C ARG A 109 -8.38 -8.21 -7.50
N ASN A 110 -7.17 -8.60 -7.87
CA ASN A 110 -6.23 -7.71 -8.56
C ASN A 110 -6.75 -7.28 -9.94
N ALA A 111 -7.31 -8.20 -10.73
CA ALA A 111 -7.93 -7.89 -12.01
C ALA A 111 -9.09 -6.89 -11.85
N LEU A 112 -9.94 -7.08 -10.84
CA LEU A 112 -11.03 -6.15 -10.54
C LEU A 112 -10.52 -4.73 -10.24
N PHE A 113 -9.40 -4.60 -9.50
CA PHE A 113 -8.78 -3.30 -9.27
C PHE A 113 -8.30 -2.63 -10.55
N LEU A 114 -7.66 -3.38 -11.45
CA LEU A 114 -7.19 -2.86 -12.74
C LEU A 114 -8.37 -2.38 -13.60
N ILE A 115 -9.42 -3.17 -13.69
CA ILE A 115 -10.63 -2.82 -14.46
C ILE A 115 -11.34 -1.60 -13.85
N HIS A 116 -11.39 -1.50 -12.51
CA HIS A 116 -12.02 -0.39 -11.82
C HIS A 116 -11.24 0.93 -11.96
N GLN A 117 -9.91 0.89 -12.08
CA GLN A 117 -9.05 2.08 -11.99
C GLN A 117 -9.50 3.24 -12.91
N PRO A 118 -9.78 3.04 -14.20
CA PRO A 118 -10.25 4.12 -15.08
C PRO A 118 -11.67 4.64 -14.74
N HIS A 119 -12.43 3.89 -13.96
CA HIS A 119 -13.80 4.22 -13.59
C HIS A 119 -13.96 4.77 -12.17
N HIS A 120 -12.85 4.92 -11.43
CA HIS A 120 -12.85 5.26 -10.00
C HIS A 120 -13.62 6.54 -9.67
N GLU A 121 -13.40 7.60 -10.42
CA GLU A 121 -14.05 8.90 -10.17
C GLU A 121 -15.55 8.86 -10.50
N HIS A 122 -15.91 8.16 -11.58
CA HIS A 122 -17.28 8.09 -12.06
C HIS A 122 -18.23 7.37 -11.09
N TYR A 123 -17.75 6.29 -10.46
CA TYR A 123 -18.56 5.46 -9.54
C TYR A 123 -18.32 5.75 -8.06
N GLY A 124 -17.54 6.76 -7.72
CA GLY A 124 -17.25 7.12 -6.31
C GLY A 124 -16.48 6.05 -5.55
N GLY A 125 -15.79 5.14 -6.25
CA GLY A 125 -14.95 4.11 -5.67
C GLY A 125 -15.36 2.68 -6.04
N LEU A 126 -14.67 1.70 -5.43
CA LEU A 126 -14.83 0.28 -5.78
C LEU A 126 -16.22 -0.27 -5.46
N ILE A 127 -16.84 0.16 -4.36
CA ILE A 127 -18.16 -0.32 -3.97
C ILE A 127 -19.21 0.09 -5.00
N GLY A 128 -19.32 1.39 -5.33
CA GLY A 128 -20.27 1.86 -6.34
C GLY A 128 -20.03 1.25 -7.72
N PHE A 129 -18.77 1.02 -8.07
CA PHE A 129 -18.44 0.30 -9.31
C PHE A 129 -18.95 -1.15 -9.31
N THR A 130 -18.73 -1.90 -8.23
CA THR A 130 -19.20 -3.29 -8.13
C THR A 130 -20.73 -3.39 -8.11
N GLU A 131 -21.41 -2.43 -7.50
CA GLU A 131 -22.89 -2.32 -7.53
C GLU A 131 -23.39 -2.06 -8.94
N ALA A 132 -22.77 -1.14 -9.69
CA ALA A 132 -23.12 -0.85 -11.07
C ALA A 132 -22.89 -2.06 -12.01
N VAL A 133 -21.79 -2.79 -11.82
CA VAL A 133 -21.51 -4.03 -12.56
C VAL A 133 -22.53 -5.11 -12.25
N ALA A 134 -22.90 -5.29 -10.98
CA ALA A 134 -23.90 -6.25 -10.54
C ALA A 134 -25.32 -5.92 -11.08
N ALA A 135 -25.64 -4.64 -11.19
CA ALA A 135 -26.93 -4.17 -11.70
C ALA A 135 -27.09 -4.31 -13.22
N SER A 136 -25.99 -4.46 -13.99
CA SER A 136 -26.03 -4.51 -15.45
C SER A 136 -25.09 -5.58 -16.06
N PRO A 137 -25.63 -6.77 -16.40
CA PRO A 137 -24.85 -7.80 -17.09
C PRO A 137 -24.23 -7.33 -18.40
N HIS A 138 -24.90 -6.43 -19.11
CA HIS A 138 -24.36 -5.85 -20.35
C HIS A 138 -23.14 -4.97 -20.08
N PHE A 139 -23.14 -4.20 -18.99
CA PHE A 139 -21.98 -3.42 -18.56
C PHE A 139 -20.82 -4.34 -18.16
N ALA A 140 -21.10 -5.39 -17.38
CA ALA A 140 -20.11 -6.39 -17.01
C ALA A 140 -19.45 -7.03 -18.24
N TYR A 141 -20.25 -7.42 -19.24
CA TYR A 141 -19.74 -7.99 -20.50
C TYR A 141 -18.83 -7.02 -21.24
N ARG A 142 -19.22 -5.75 -21.38
CA ARG A 142 -18.39 -4.74 -22.07
C ARG A 142 -17.04 -4.53 -21.40
N LEU A 143 -16.98 -4.53 -20.06
CA LEU A 143 -15.73 -4.39 -19.32
C LEU A 143 -14.73 -5.52 -19.60
N ILE A 144 -15.23 -6.74 -19.82
CA ILE A 144 -14.39 -7.91 -20.09
C ILE A 144 -14.03 -8.00 -21.58
N ALA A 145 -14.93 -7.59 -22.45
CA ALA A 145 -14.76 -7.69 -23.91
C ALA A 145 -13.91 -6.55 -24.52
N GLN A 146 -13.67 -5.46 -23.78
CA GLN A 146 -12.79 -4.39 -24.25
C GLN A 146 -11.32 -4.81 -24.07
N PRO A 147 -10.48 -4.67 -25.11
CA PRO A 147 -9.03 -4.83 -24.92
C PRO A 147 -8.51 -3.76 -23.93
N LEU A 148 -7.65 -4.20 -23.04
CA LEU A 148 -6.92 -3.33 -22.09
C LEU A 148 -5.97 -2.39 -22.83
#